data_b04a2079eaa4c44c7e68b7fcedd0b662
#
_entry.id   b04a2079eaa4c44c7e68b7fcedd0b662
#
_cell.length_a   1.000
_cell.length_b   1.000
_cell.length_c   1.000
_cell.angle_alpha   90.00
_cell.angle_beta   90.00
_cell.angle_gamma   90.00
#
_symmetry.space_group_name_H-M   'P 1'
#
loop_
_entity.id
_entity.type
_entity.pdbx_description
1 polymer ?
#
loop_
_entity_poly.entity_id
_entity_poly.type
_entity_poly.pdbx_seq_one_letter_code
_entity_poly.pdbx_strand_id
1 'polypeptide(L)'
;MPVVKVKPTSPGRRAVVKITHPHLHKGGPEASLLEPQMQNAGRNNNGHITIRHKGGGHKHHYRVVDFVRAKDAIPAKVERIEYDPNRSAHIALVLYADGERRYIIAPRGLEVGAQVVSGAEAPIKAGNTLPIRNIPVGSIIHCVEMLPGKGAQIARSAGTAVTLLAREGTYAQVRLRSGEVRKIHIDCRATIGEVSNEEHSLRHYGKAGAKRWKGIRPTVRGVAMNPVDHPHGGGEGRTGEGQAPVSPWNTLTKGYRTRNNKRTQTMIVARRKK
;
A
#
# COMPACT_ATOMS: atom_id res chain seq x y z
N MET A 1 -3.94 18.98 4.12
CA MET A 1 -2.47 19.15 4.27
C MET A 1 -1.95 19.94 3.08
N PRO A 2 -0.98 20.84 3.22
CA PRO A 2 -0.59 21.69 2.10
C PRO A 2 0.24 20.93 1.08
N VAL A 3 -0.28 20.89 -0.13
CA VAL A 3 0.45 20.52 -1.34
C VAL A 3 1.23 21.73 -1.80
N VAL A 4 2.55 21.63 -1.84
CA VAL A 4 3.43 22.77 -2.14
C VAL A 4 4.12 22.57 -3.48
N LYS A 5 3.91 23.49 -4.43
CA LYS A 5 4.73 23.60 -5.64
C LYS A 5 6.08 24.22 -5.27
N VAL A 6 7.15 23.60 -5.71
CA VAL A 6 8.52 24.09 -5.46
C VAL A 6 8.83 25.22 -6.43
N LYS A 7 9.58 26.24 -6.00
CA LYS A 7 10.06 27.32 -6.87
C LYS A 7 10.81 26.76 -8.10
N PRO A 8 10.49 27.20 -9.32
CA PRO A 8 11.02 26.65 -10.57
C PRO A 8 12.43 27.16 -10.87
N THR A 9 13.38 26.92 -9.96
CA THR A 9 14.76 27.41 -10.07
C THR A 9 15.61 26.61 -11.05
N SER A 10 15.17 25.43 -11.46
CA SER A 10 15.85 24.59 -12.46
C SER A 10 14.83 23.73 -13.20
N PRO A 11 15.18 23.16 -14.41
CA PRO A 11 14.28 22.28 -15.16
C PRO A 11 13.74 21.12 -14.31
N GLY A 12 14.59 20.49 -13.47
CA GLY A 12 14.19 19.37 -12.62
C GLY A 12 13.27 19.76 -11.44
N ARG A 13 13.23 21.06 -11.06
CA ARG A 13 12.37 21.57 -9.99
C ARG A 13 11.05 22.15 -10.49
N ARG A 14 10.96 22.52 -11.76
CA ARG A 14 9.80 23.17 -12.36
C ARG A 14 8.49 22.42 -12.15
N ALA A 15 8.52 21.10 -12.26
CA ALA A 15 7.34 20.23 -12.13
C ALA A 15 7.28 19.49 -10.77
N VAL A 16 8.08 19.89 -9.78
CA VAL A 16 8.08 19.22 -8.47
C VAL A 16 6.92 19.72 -7.62
N VAL A 17 6.12 18.77 -7.14
CA VAL A 17 5.09 18.98 -6.15
C VAL A 17 5.43 18.15 -4.92
N LYS A 18 5.54 18.79 -3.76
CA LYS A 18 5.80 18.15 -2.47
C LYS A 18 4.56 18.17 -1.62
N ILE A 19 4.45 17.19 -0.75
CA ILE A 19 3.46 17.17 0.33
C ILE A 19 4.22 17.42 1.63
N THR A 20 3.75 18.36 2.42
CA THR A 20 4.35 18.70 3.72
C THR A 20 3.55 18.04 4.84
N HIS A 21 4.26 17.46 5.78
CA HIS A 21 3.68 16.73 6.92
C HIS A 21 4.29 17.28 8.21
N PRO A 22 3.79 18.42 8.72
CA PRO A 22 4.38 19.06 9.91
C PRO A 22 4.19 18.25 11.19
N HIS A 23 3.19 17.37 11.23
CA HIS A 23 2.85 16.52 12.38
C HIS A 23 3.74 15.27 12.52
N LEU A 24 4.59 14.98 11.53
CA LEU A 24 5.48 13.83 11.60
C LEU A 24 6.67 14.11 12.53
N HIS A 25 7.04 13.08 13.30
CA HIS A 25 8.25 13.08 14.10
C HIS A 25 9.49 13.29 13.20
N LYS A 26 10.39 14.18 13.62
CA LYS A 26 11.60 14.53 12.88
C LYS A 26 12.83 13.72 13.30
N GLY A 27 12.74 12.97 14.39
CA GLY A 27 13.81 12.11 14.91
C GLY A 27 13.95 10.79 14.15
N GLY A 28 14.89 9.96 14.59
CA GLY A 28 15.09 8.61 14.08
C GLY A 28 13.96 7.65 14.47
N PRO A 29 13.85 6.51 13.77
CA PRO A 29 12.91 5.45 14.12
C PRO A 29 13.36 4.71 15.39
N GLU A 30 12.44 3.92 15.98
CA GLU A 30 12.73 3.04 17.11
C GLU A 30 13.72 1.93 16.69
N ALA A 31 14.89 1.89 17.31
CA ALA A 31 15.98 1.00 16.89
C ALA A 31 15.62 -0.50 17.05
N SER A 32 14.91 -0.85 18.11
CA SER A 32 14.48 -2.23 18.40
C SER A 32 13.51 -2.81 17.35
N LEU A 33 12.82 -1.94 16.60
CA LEU A 33 11.84 -2.30 15.57
C LEU A 33 12.38 -2.14 14.14
N LEU A 34 13.70 -2.11 13.99
CA LEU A 34 14.35 -2.03 12.69
C LEU A 34 14.99 -3.36 12.28
N GLU A 35 14.79 -3.73 11.04
CA GLU A 35 15.46 -4.86 10.40
C GLU A 35 16.25 -4.42 9.18
N PRO A 36 17.40 -5.07 8.89
CA PRO A 36 18.12 -4.83 7.66
C PRO A 36 17.27 -5.22 6.46
N GLN A 37 17.27 -4.36 5.43
CA GLN A 37 16.55 -4.64 4.18
C GLN A 37 17.52 -4.73 3.01
N MET A 38 17.81 -5.94 2.59
CA MET A 38 18.65 -6.18 1.42
C MET A 38 17.88 -5.91 0.11
N GLN A 39 18.58 -5.33 -0.86
CA GLN A 39 18.03 -5.03 -2.17
C GLN A 39 18.45 -6.08 -3.18
N ASN A 40 17.53 -6.99 -3.53
CA ASN A 40 17.80 -8.04 -4.53
C ASN A 40 17.67 -7.54 -5.97
N ALA A 41 17.35 -6.25 -6.16
CA ALA A 41 17.22 -5.62 -7.48
C ALA A 41 16.32 -6.41 -8.47
N GLY A 42 15.27 -7.05 -7.98
CA GLY A 42 14.33 -7.86 -8.75
C GLY A 42 14.86 -9.22 -9.19
N ARG A 43 15.98 -9.69 -8.62
CA ARG A 43 16.55 -11.04 -8.90
C ARG A 43 15.99 -12.07 -7.94
N ASN A 44 15.87 -13.30 -8.43
CA ASN A 44 15.56 -14.48 -7.63
C ASN A 44 16.85 -15.07 -7.00
N ASN A 45 16.72 -16.23 -6.34
CA ASN A 45 17.84 -16.98 -5.75
C ASN A 45 18.90 -17.45 -6.77
N ASN A 46 18.53 -17.62 -8.05
CA ASN A 46 19.43 -17.99 -9.14
C ASN A 46 20.06 -16.78 -9.85
N GLY A 47 19.82 -15.55 -9.35
CA GLY A 47 20.35 -14.32 -9.95
C GLY A 47 19.60 -13.83 -11.20
N HIS A 48 18.56 -14.54 -11.65
CA HIS A 48 17.75 -14.12 -12.79
C HIS A 48 16.76 -13.02 -12.43
N ILE A 49 16.55 -12.07 -13.36
CA ILE A 49 15.56 -10.99 -13.18
C ILE A 49 14.15 -11.57 -13.34
N THR A 50 13.40 -11.65 -12.24
CA THR A 50 12.00 -12.10 -12.22
C THR A 50 11.02 -10.92 -12.10
N ILE A 51 11.49 -9.77 -11.56
CA ILE A 51 10.71 -8.54 -11.48
C ILE A 51 11.53 -7.43 -12.15
N ARG A 52 11.04 -6.96 -13.31
CA ARG A 52 11.70 -5.90 -14.08
C ARG A 52 11.59 -4.54 -13.40
N HIS A 53 12.45 -3.61 -13.78
CA HIS A 53 12.46 -2.20 -13.38
C HIS A 53 12.64 -1.97 -11.87
N LYS A 54 13.35 -2.84 -11.17
CA LYS A 54 13.72 -2.72 -9.74
C LYS A 54 15.23 -2.57 -9.56
N GLY A 55 15.65 -1.79 -8.56
CA GLY A 55 17.03 -1.69 -8.12
C GLY A 55 17.57 -0.25 -8.06
N GLY A 56 18.71 -0.08 -7.37
CA GLY A 56 19.46 1.18 -7.27
C GLY A 56 18.75 2.28 -6.47
N GLY A 57 17.91 1.94 -5.53
CA GLY A 57 17.28 2.89 -4.60
C GLY A 57 18.20 3.28 -3.43
N HIS A 58 17.78 4.30 -2.68
CA HIS A 58 18.45 4.70 -1.43
C HIS A 58 18.38 3.58 -0.40
N LYS A 59 19.48 3.31 0.32
CA LYS A 59 19.54 2.32 1.40
C LYS A 59 18.62 2.76 2.56
N HIS A 60 17.81 1.83 3.06
CA HIS A 60 16.93 2.05 4.20
C HIS A 60 16.69 0.75 4.96
N HIS A 61 16.24 0.86 6.20
CA HIS A 61 15.86 -0.28 7.04
C HIS A 61 14.36 -0.55 6.92
N TYR A 62 13.97 -1.80 7.10
CA TYR A 62 12.57 -2.17 7.27
C TYR A 62 12.10 -1.80 8.68
N ARG A 63 10.84 -1.34 8.80
CA ARG A 63 10.16 -1.14 10.08
C ARG A 63 9.24 -2.32 10.31
N VAL A 64 9.43 -3.01 11.43
CA VAL A 64 8.56 -4.11 11.85
C VAL A 64 7.22 -3.51 12.27
N VAL A 65 6.20 -3.72 11.44
CA VAL A 65 4.85 -3.21 11.67
C VAL A 65 3.94 -4.35 12.08
N ASP A 66 3.20 -4.16 13.16
CA ASP A 66 2.20 -5.11 13.64
C ASP A 66 0.96 -5.10 12.74
N PHE A 67 0.86 -6.08 11.87
CA PHE A 67 -0.30 -6.30 11.00
C PHE A 67 -1.34 -7.24 11.60
N VAL A 68 -1.01 -7.95 12.67
CA VAL A 68 -1.92 -8.93 13.30
C VAL A 68 -2.77 -8.28 14.38
N ARG A 69 -2.19 -7.33 15.13
CA ARG A 69 -2.86 -6.64 16.25
C ARG A 69 -3.45 -7.59 17.28
N ALA A 70 -2.66 -8.61 17.66
CA ALA A 70 -3.12 -9.72 18.51
C ALA A 70 -3.19 -9.38 20.02
N LYS A 71 -2.74 -8.21 20.46
CA LYS A 71 -2.84 -7.76 21.86
C LYS A 71 -4.25 -7.23 22.15
N ASP A 72 -5.15 -8.15 22.49
CA ASP A 72 -6.54 -7.81 22.79
C ASP A 72 -6.69 -7.20 24.19
N ALA A 73 -7.63 -6.28 24.34
CA ALA A 73 -8.00 -5.58 25.57
C ALA A 73 -6.87 -4.75 26.24
N ILE A 74 -5.65 -4.76 25.71
CA ILE A 74 -4.54 -3.96 26.24
C ILE A 74 -4.51 -2.61 25.52
N PRO A 75 -4.74 -1.48 26.22
CA PRO A 75 -4.67 -0.17 25.59
C PRO A 75 -3.24 0.19 25.25
N ALA A 76 -3.07 0.85 24.10
CA ALA A 76 -1.80 1.40 23.66
C ALA A 76 -1.92 2.90 23.41
N LYS A 77 -0.96 3.68 23.88
CA LYS A 77 -0.87 5.13 23.66
C LYS A 77 0.01 5.42 22.45
N VAL A 78 -0.45 6.30 21.58
CA VAL A 78 0.35 6.78 20.44
C VAL A 78 1.45 7.72 20.97
N GLU A 79 2.71 7.31 20.85
CA GLU A 79 3.86 8.13 21.25
C GLU A 79 4.21 9.15 20.18
N ARG A 80 4.24 8.72 18.91
CA ARG A 80 4.60 9.58 17.76
C ARG A 80 4.15 8.98 16.43
N ILE A 81 4.03 9.82 15.41
CA ILE A 81 3.73 9.42 14.02
C ILE A 81 4.97 9.65 13.19
N GLU A 82 5.37 8.65 12.40
CA GLU A 82 6.63 8.65 11.66
C GLU A 82 6.45 8.44 10.16
N TYR A 83 7.43 8.93 9.40
CA TYR A 83 7.59 8.59 7.99
C TYR A 83 8.23 7.21 7.84
N ASP A 84 7.66 6.36 6.98
CA ASP A 84 8.26 5.07 6.60
C ASP A 84 8.66 5.07 5.12
N PRO A 85 9.95 4.85 4.79
CA PRO A 85 10.41 4.77 3.40
C PRO A 85 9.92 3.53 2.65
N ASN A 86 9.43 2.50 3.36
CA ASN A 86 8.99 1.22 2.79
C ASN A 86 7.55 1.26 2.26
N ARG A 87 6.76 2.24 2.70
CA ARG A 87 5.34 2.37 2.32
C ARG A 87 4.92 3.81 2.10
N SER A 88 3.78 4.00 1.49
CA SER A 88 3.21 5.33 1.26
C SER A 88 2.46 5.89 2.46
N ALA A 89 1.91 5.01 3.33
CA ALA A 89 1.24 5.38 4.57
C ALA A 89 2.23 5.83 5.64
N HIS A 90 1.78 6.69 6.57
CA HIS A 90 2.51 6.94 7.80
C HIS A 90 2.33 5.77 8.77
N ILE A 91 3.28 5.62 9.69
CA ILE A 91 3.23 4.65 10.78
C ILE A 91 3.15 5.39 12.12
N ALA A 92 2.49 4.78 13.09
CA ALA A 92 2.45 5.30 14.46
C ALA A 92 3.21 4.33 15.37
N LEU A 93 4.12 4.87 16.20
CA LEU A 93 4.72 4.14 17.30
C LEU A 93 3.73 4.18 18.47
N VAL A 94 3.32 3.03 18.94
CA VAL A 94 2.40 2.88 20.05
C VAL A 94 3.09 2.16 21.22
N LEU A 95 2.87 2.65 22.42
CA LEU A 95 3.30 2.07 23.67
C LEU A 95 2.11 1.42 24.35
N TYR A 96 2.15 0.11 24.51
CA TYR A 96 1.15 -0.65 25.25
C TYR A 96 1.30 -0.47 26.77
N ALA A 97 0.24 -0.72 27.51
CA ALA A 97 0.25 -0.61 28.97
C ALA A 97 1.25 -1.56 29.66
N ASP A 98 1.65 -2.64 28.97
CA ASP A 98 2.68 -3.59 29.42
C ASP A 98 4.13 -3.16 29.07
N GLY A 99 4.32 -1.96 28.54
CA GLY A 99 5.62 -1.39 28.18
C GLY A 99 6.16 -1.78 26.80
N GLU A 100 5.49 -2.69 26.06
CA GLU A 100 5.93 -3.06 24.71
C GLU A 100 5.60 -1.98 23.70
N ARG A 101 6.58 -1.65 22.84
CA ARG A 101 6.38 -0.75 21.70
C ARG A 101 6.15 -1.52 20.42
N ARG A 102 5.22 -1.07 19.60
CA ARG A 102 4.98 -1.58 18.24
C ARG A 102 4.70 -0.46 17.25
N TYR A 103 5.05 -0.68 15.99
CA TYR A 103 4.55 0.15 14.90
C TYR A 103 3.20 -0.38 14.40
N ILE A 104 2.29 0.53 14.12
CA ILE A 104 1.03 0.26 13.42
C ILE A 104 0.88 1.18 12.22
N ILE A 105 0.03 0.84 11.24
CA ILE A 105 -0.35 1.78 10.19
C ILE A 105 -1.18 2.90 10.83
N ALA A 106 -0.77 4.14 10.64
CA ALA A 106 -1.51 5.29 11.17
C ALA A 106 -2.78 5.53 10.36
N PRO A 107 -3.97 5.53 10.97
CA PRO A 107 -5.20 5.98 10.32
C PRO A 107 -5.20 7.51 10.16
N ARG A 108 -6.07 7.98 9.28
CA ARG A 108 -6.35 9.41 9.11
C ARG A 108 -6.91 10.00 10.41
N GLY A 109 -6.42 11.16 10.81
CA GLY A 109 -6.89 11.85 12.01
C GLY A 109 -6.39 11.27 13.33
N LEU A 110 -5.47 10.30 13.32
CA LEU A 110 -4.82 9.84 14.54
C LEU A 110 -3.84 10.91 15.04
N GLU A 111 -3.92 11.23 16.33
CA GLU A 111 -3.06 12.21 16.98
C GLU A 111 -2.12 11.56 18.00
N VAL A 112 -1.02 12.24 18.31
CA VAL A 112 -0.11 11.85 19.39
C VAL A 112 -0.85 11.95 20.73
N GLY A 113 -0.66 10.95 21.58
CA GLY A 113 -1.37 10.83 22.86
C GLY A 113 -2.72 10.10 22.80
N ALA A 114 -3.28 9.86 21.60
CA ALA A 114 -4.48 9.07 21.43
C ALA A 114 -4.28 7.62 21.92
N GLN A 115 -5.34 7.02 22.43
CA GLN A 115 -5.35 5.61 22.79
C GLN A 115 -5.97 4.75 21.69
N VAL A 116 -5.36 3.60 21.42
CA VAL A 116 -5.84 2.58 20.50
C VAL A 116 -5.92 1.23 21.19
N VAL A 117 -6.98 0.49 20.91
CA VAL A 117 -7.25 -0.82 21.51
C VAL A 117 -7.57 -1.81 20.39
N SER A 118 -7.23 -3.08 20.62
CA SER A 118 -7.63 -4.18 19.74
C SER A 118 -8.50 -5.16 20.53
N GLY A 119 -9.36 -5.89 19.85
CA GLY A 119 -10.21 -6.92 20.46
C GLY A 119 -11.68 -6.78 20.09
N ALA A 120 -12.48 -7.77 20.52
CA ALA A 120 -13.90 -7.82 20.19
C ALA A 120 -14.72 -6.68 20.82
N GLU A 121 -14.33 -6.23 22.01
CA GLU A 121 -15.01 -5.19 22.79
C GLU A 121 -14.41 -3.79 22.59
N ALA A 122 -13.44 -3.65 21.67
CA ALA A 122 -12.84 -2.35 21.42
C ALA A 122 -13.88 -1.34 20.91
N PRO A 123 -13.86 -0.07 21.35
CA PRO A 123 -14.81 0.95 20.89
C PRO A 123 -14.63 1.26 19.40
N ILE A 124 -15.69 1.67 18.74
CA ILE A 124 -15.70 2.02 17.29
C ILE A 124 -15.05 3.40 17.10
N LYS A 125 -13.73 3.45 17.21
CA LYS A 125 -12.90 4.66 17.02
C LYS A 125 -11.80 4.39 16.00
N ALA A 126 -11.39 5.44 15.25
CA ALA A 126 -10.30 5.33 14.29
C ALA A 126 -9.01 4.81 14.97
N GLY A 127 -8.39 3.78 14.37
CA GLY A 127 -7.20 3.12 14.90
C GLY A 127 -7.46 1.88 15.73
N ASN A 128 -8.66 1.66 16.20
CA ASN A 128 -9.04 0.42 16.91
C ASN A 128 -9.27 -0.72 15.92
N THR A 129 -8.86 -1.92 16.34
CA THR A 129 -8.93 -3.12 15.49
C THR A 129 -9.89 -4.13 16.11
N LEU A 130 -10.88 -4.55 15.34
CA LEU A 130 -11.91 -5.49 15.76
C LEU A 130 -12.10 -6.61 14.74
N PRO A 131 -12.66 -7.77 15.15
CA PRO A 131 -13.25 -8.71 14.21
C PRO A 131 -14.40 -8.05 13.43
N ILE A 132 -14.52 -8.35 12.13
CA ILE A 132 -15.54 -7.73 11.26
C ILE A 132 -16.96 -7.97 11.78
N ARG A 133 -17.21 -9.07 12.51
CA ARG A 133 -18.49 -9.36 13.15
C ARG A 133 -18.97 -8.25 14.10
N ASN A 134 -18.03 -7.53 14.72
CA ASN A 134 -18.30 -6.51 15.73
C ASN A 134 -18.30 -5.08 15.14
N ILE A 135 -18.02 -4.94 13.83
CA ILE A 135 -17.98 -3.63 13.15
C ILE A 135 -19.35 -3.35 12.52
N PRO A 136 -19.95 -2.17 12.75
CA PRO A 136 -21.22 -1.81 12.12
C PRO A 136 -21.15 -1.79 10.59
N VAL A 137 -22.21 -2.22 9.93
CA VAL A 137 -22.36 -2.10 8.46
C VAL A 137 -22.33 -0.62 8.07
N GLY A 138 -21.74 -0.31 6.91
CA GLY A 138 -21.51 1.05 6.45
C GLY A 138 -20.18 1.66 6.93
N SER A 139 -19.50 1.03 7.92
CA SER A 139 -18.24 1.55 8.44
C SER A 139 -17.13 1.55 7.38
N ILE A 140 -16.27 2.56 7.50
CA ILE A 140 -15.01 2.66 6.74
C ILE A 140 -13.92 1.97 7.55
N ILE A 141 -13.23 1.02 6.94
CA ILE A 141 -12.19 0.20 7.56
C ILE A 141 -10.94 0.13 6.69
N HIS A 142 -9.81 -0.18 7.29
CA HIS A 142 -8.54 -0.43 6.61
C HIS A 142 -7.78 -1.58 7.27
N CYS A 143 -6.61 -1.94 6.78
CA CYS A 143 -5.81 -3.05 7.31
C CYS A 143 -6.64 -4.31 7.53
N VAL A 144 -7.40 -4.72 6.50
CA VAL A 144 -8.32 -5.85 6.57
C VAL A 144 -7.58 -7.16 6.31
N GLU A 145 -7.82 -8.17 7.13
CA GLU A 145 -7.33 -9.53 6.91
C GLU A 145 -8.10 -10.22 5.76
N MET A 146 -7.46 -11.19 5.13
CA MET A 146 -8.10 -12.09 4.15
C MET A 146 -8.45 -13.45 4.72
N LEU A 147 -7.71 -13.88 5.74
CA LEU A 147 -7.94 -15.07 6.52
C LEU A 147 -7.75 -14.72 7.99
N PRO A 148 -8.56 -15.24 8.92
CA PRO A 148 -8.43 -14.96 10.34
C PRO A 148 -7.01 -15.24 10.86
N GLY A 149 -6.43 -14.30 11.63
CA GLY A 149 -5.12 -14.41 12.24
C GLY A 149 -3.91 -14.29 11.31
N LYS A 150 -4.11 -14.13 10.00
CA LYS A 150 -3.01 -14.01 9.03
C LYS A 150 -2.39 -12.60 9.01
N GLY A 151 -3.04 -11.65 9.60
CA GLY A 151 -2.66 -10.25 9.56
C GLY A 151 -3.19 -9.49 8.36
N ALA A 152 -3.17 -8.18 8.46
CA ALA A 152 -3.74 -7.26 7.48
C ALA A 152 -3.08 -7.38 6.10
N GLN A 153 -3.90 -7.47 5.06
CA GLN A 153 -3.45 -7.59 3.66
C GLN A 153 -4.09 -6.56 2.74
N ILE A 154 -5.32 -6.14 3.01
CA ILE A 154 -6.09 -5.21 2.19
C ILE A 154 -6.06 -3.81 2.81
N ALA A 155 -6.07 -2.77 1.97
CA ALA A 155 -6.11 -1.36 2.37
C ALA A 155 -5.02 -0.95 3.37
N ARG A 156 -3.74 -1.11 2.97
CA ARG A 156 -2.56 -0.71 3.76
C ARG A 156 -1.83 0.51 3.19
N SER A 157 -2.13 0.89 1.96
CA SER A 157 -1.46 2.02 1.29
C SER A 157 -2.12 3.34 1.67
N ALA A 158 -1.40 4.44 1.48
CA ALA A 158 -1.88 5.79 1.77
C ALA A 158 -3.26 6.09 1.16
N GLY A 159 -4.16 6.65 1.95
CA GLY A 159 -5.51 7.05 1.54
C GLY A 159 -6.36 5.89 1.01
N THR A 160 -6.08 4.65 1.42
CA THR A 160 -6.94 3.51 1.06
C THR A 160 -7.91 3.19 2.18
N ALA A 161 -9.12 2.85 1.77
CA ALA A 161 -10.20 2.44 2.65
C ALA A 161 -11.02 1.34 1.98
N VAL A 162 -11.77 0.62 2.79
CA VAL A 162 -12.73 -0.42 2.42
C VAL A 162 -14.03 -0.11 3.13
N THR A 163 -15.16 -0.23 2.44
CA THR A 163 -16.48 -0.06 3.06
C THR A 163 -17.09 -1.42 3.35
N LEU A 164 -17.56 -1.65 4.57
CA LEU A 164 -18.32 -2.83 4.95
C LEU A 164 -19.77 -2.66 4.46
N LEU A 165 -20.22 -3.47 3.50
CA LEU A 165 -21.53 -3.34 2.88
C LEU A 165 -22.61 -4.17 3.60
N ALA A 166 -22.28 -5.42 3.92
CA ALA A 166 -23.24 -6.35 4.53
C ALA A 166 -22.50 -7.45 5.30
N ARG A 167 -23.21 -8.14 6.16
CA ARG A 167 -22.77 -9.36 6.84
C ARG A 167 -23.84 -10.43 6.65
N GLU A 168 -23.44 -11.58 6.11
CA GLU A 168 -24.35 -12.69 5.78
C GLU A 168 -23.70 -14.00 6.24
N GLY A 169 -24.26 -14.63 7.25
CA GLY A 169 -23.72 -15.87 7.81
C GLY A 169 -22.28 -15.72 8.27
N THR A 170 -21.37 -16.53 7.70
CA THR A 170 -19.94 -16.56 8.04
C THR A 170 -19.10 -15.56 7.24
N TYR A 171 -19.70 -14.80 6.31
CA TYR A 171 -18.98 -13.87 5.45
C TYR A 171 -19.54 -12.46 5.53
N ALA A 172 -18.65 -11.50 5.40
CA ALA A 172 -18.95 -10.09 5.21
C ALA A 172 -18.65 -9.69 3.77
N GLN A 173 -19.49 -8.84 3.19
CA GLN A 173 -19.30 -8.23 1.90
C GLN A 173 -18.60 -6.87 2.08
N VAL A 174 -17.47 -6.70 1.43
CA VAL A 174 -16.67 -5.47 1.51
C VAL A 174 -16.42 -4.90 0.12
N ARG A 175 -16.55 -3.59 -0.01
CA ARG A 175 -16.25 -2.84 -1.24
C ARG A 175 -14.86 -2.24 -1.13
N LEU A 176 -13.96 -2.70 -2.00
CA LEU A 176 -12.60 -2.18 -2.12
C LEU A 176 -12.58 -0.83 -2.84
N ARG A 177 -11.48 -0.07 -2.68
CA ARG A 177 -11.27 1.20 -3.39
C ARG A 177 -11.38 1.08 -4.93
N SER A 178 -11.08 -0.09 -5.49
CA SER A 178 -11.24 -0.37 -6.92
C SER A 178 -12.70 -0.50 -7.38
N GLY A 179 -13.66 -0.57 -6.45
CA GLY A 179 -15.07 -0.88 -6.71
C GLY A 179 -15.39 -2.39 -6.72
N GLU A 180 -14.38 -3.27 -6.60
CA GLU A 180 -14.61 -4.71 -6.45
C GLU A 180 -15.30 -5.00 -5.12
N VAL A 181 -16.36 -5.80 -5.14
CA VAL A 181 -17.03 -6.31 -3.94
C VAL A 181 -16.60 -7.75 -3.70
N ARG A 182 -16.15 -8.01 -2.48
CA ARG A 182 -15.56 -9.31 -2.11
C ARG A 182 -16.13 -9.81 -0.79
N LYS A 183 -16.22 -11.15 -0.67
CA LYS A 183 -16.50 -11.84 0.59
C LYS A 183 -15.23 -11.98 1.42
N ILE A 184 -15.32 -11.71 2.71
CA ILE A 184 -14.27 -11.91 3.71
C ILE A 184 -14.90 -12.58 4.93
N HIS A 185 -14.20 -13.49 5.58
CA HIS A 185 -14.70 -14.16 6.78
C HIS A 185 -14.93 -13.16 7.91
N ILE A 186 -16.03 -13.29 8.66
CA ILE A 186 -16.42 -12.34 9.71
C ILE A 186 -15.44 -12.28 10.89
N ASP A 187 -14.65 -13.35 11.12
CA ASP A 187 -13.62 -13.39 12.15
C ASP A 187 -12.31 -12.70 11.74
N CYS A 188 -12.19 -12.32 10.46
CA CYS A 188 -11.07 -11.49 10.01
C CYS A 188 -11.08 -10.15 10.76
N ARG A 189 -9.90 -9.70 11.18
CA ARG A 189 -9.73 -8.39 11.83
C ARG A 189 -9.66 -7.27 10.81
N ALA A 190 -10.16 -6.13 11.19
CA ALA A 190 -10.04 -4.89 10.44
C ALA A 190 -9.88 -3.70 11.39
N THR A 191 -9.20 -2.66 10.95
CA THR A 191 -9.01 -1.43 11.73
C THR A 191 -10.00 -0.37 11.25
N ILE A 192 -10.63 0.34 12.19
CA ILE A 192 -11.58 1.40 11.90
C ILE A 192 -10.88 2.62 11.31
N GLY A 193 -11.50 3.22 10.29
CA GLY A 193 -11.04 4.44 9.64
C GLY A 193 -10.34 4.21 8.30
N GLU A 194 -9.79 5.26 7.74
CA GLU A 194 -9.04 5.32 6.49
C GLU A 194 -7.54 5.44 6.78
N VAL A 195 -6.68 4.94 5.88
CA VAL A 195 -5.22 5.07 6.01
C VAL A 195 -4.80 6.54 5.80
N SER A 196 -3.85 7.01 6.60
CA SER A 196 -3.27 8.37 6.51
C SER A 196 -2.59 8.67 5.18
N ASN A 197 -2.19 9.96 4.98
CA ASN A 197 -1.43 10.44 3.82
C ASN A 197 -2.20 10.32 2.49
N GLU A 198 -3.48 10.66 2.49
CA GLU A 198 -4.39 10.55 1.33
C GLU A 198 -3.89 11.32 0.10
N GLU A 199 -3.21 12.45 0.31
CA GLU A 199 -2.67 13.28 -0.75
C GLU A 199 -1.39 12.71 -1.41
N HIS A 200 -0.92 11.54 -0.97
CA HIS A 200 0.31 10.93 -1.51
C HIS A 200 0.33 10.86 -3.03
N SER A 201 -0.83 10.63 -3.66
CA SER A 201 -0.98 10.55 -5.12
C SER A 201 -0.76 11.88 -5.84
N LEU A 202 -0.88 13.02 -5.14
CA LEU A 202 -0.70 14.37 -5.70
C LEU A 202 0.79 14.76 -5.81
N ARG A 203 1.69 13.95 -5.30
CA ARG A 203 3.13 14.18 -5.34
C ARG A 203 3.69 14.01 -6.76
N HIS A 204 4.45 14.99 -7.22
CA HIS A 204 5.20 14.90 -8.48
C HIS A 204 6.71 15.00 -8.22
N TYR A 205 7.45 14.05 -8.77
CA TYR A 205 8.92 13.97 -8.54
C TYR A 205 9.72 14.97 -9.40
N GLY A 206 9.17 15.44 -10.51
CA GLY A 206 9.75 16.45 -11.38
C GLY A 206 10.91 15.98 -12.26
N LYS A 207 11.65 14.94 -11.88
CA LYS A 207 12.79 14.41 -12.65
C LYS A 207 12.92 12.89 -12.55
N ALA A 208 13.50 12.27 -13.56
CA ALA A 208 13.71 10.82 -13.62
C ALA A 208 14.60 10.31 -12.48
N GLY A 209 15.64 11.07 -12.10
CA GLY A 209 16.53 10.72 -10.98
C GLY A 209 15.80 10.52 -9.65
N ALA A 210 14.73 11.28 -9.39
CA ALA A 210 13.93 11.11 -8.17
C ALA A 210 13.18 9.76 -8.12
N LYS A 211 12.79 9.20 -9.26
CA LYS A 211 12.28 7.81 -9.36
C LYS A 211 13.39 6.79 -9.13
N ARG A 212 14.61 7.07 -9.64
CA ARG A 212 15.79 6.22 -9.39
C ARG A 212 16.10 6.09 -7.89
N TRP A 213 16.00 7.19 -7.13
CA TRP A 213 16.18 7.16 -5.66
C TRP A 213 15.18 6.23 -4.94
N LYS A 214 14.03 5.99 -5.55
CA LYS A 214 12.99 5.06 -5.03
C LYS A 214 13.20 3.61 -5.49
N GLY A 215 14.30 3.29 -6.15
CA GLY A 215 14.58 1.94 -6.64
C GLY A 215 13.85 1.57 -7.94
N ILE A 216 13.27 2.55 -8.63
CA ILE A 216 12.57 2.34 -9.90
C ILE A 216 13.56 2.57 -11.04
N ARG A 217 13.88 1.53 -11.81
CA ARG A 217 14.71 1.63 -13.01
C ARG A 217 13.89 2.13 -14.21
N PRO A 218 14.56 2.70 -15.25
CA PRO A 218 13.89 3.14 -16.47
C PRO A 218 13.15 1.99 -17.14
N THR A 219 12.03 2.33 -17.80
CA THR A 219 11.25 1.41 -18.62
C THR A 219 11.44 1.78 -20.09
N VAL A 220 11.85 0.84 -20.92
CA VAL A 220 11.93 0.98 -22.38
C VAL A 220 10.60 0.49 -22.97
N ARG A 221 10.05 1.26 -23.92
CA ARG A 221 8.83 0.88 -24.66
C ARG A 221 9.14 -0.27 -25.62
N GLY A 222 8.21 -1.22 -25.79
CA GLY A 222 8.37 -2.33 -26.74
C GLY A 222 8.67 -1.90 -28.17
N VAL A 223 8.05 -0.80 -28.61
CA VAL A 223 8.29 -0.20 -29.95
C VAL A 223 9.75 0.26 -30.18
N ALA A 224 10.48 0.55 -29.10
CA ALA A 224 11.88 0.97 -29.17
C ALA A 224 12.88 -0.20 -29.02
N MET A 225 12.39 -1.43 -29.04
CA MET A 225 13.17 -2.66 -28.95
C MET A 225 13.34 -3.31 -30.32
N ASN A 226 14.23 -4.31 -30.41
CA ASN A 226 14.36 -5.15 -31.59
C ASN A 226 13.22 -6.20 -31.64
N PRO A 227 12.92 -6.79 -32.83
CA PRO A 227 11.88 -7.81 -32.97
C PRO A 227 12.04 -9.01 -32.07
N VAL A 228 13.28 -9.40 -31.76
CA VAL A 228 13.59 -10.52 -30.84
C VAL A 228 13.19 -10.24 -29.38
N ASP A 229 13.18 -8.96 -28.98
CA ASP A 229 12.96 -8.55 -27.57
C ASP A 229 11.48 -8.28 -27.26
N HIS A 230 10.71 -7.89 -28.27
CA HIS A 230 9.30 -7.51 -28.07
C HIS A 230 8.49 -7.67 -29.38
N PRO A 231 7.22 -8.13 -29.32
CA PRO A 231 6.34 -8.22 -30.47
C PRO A 231 6.08 -6.90 -31.21
N HIS A 232 6.28 -5.75 -30.55
CA HIS A 232 6.20 -4.42 -31.17
C HIS A 232 7.56 -3.89 -31.66
N GLY A 233 8.61 -4.70 -31.60
CA GLY A 233 9.96 -4.30 -31.98
C GLY A 233 10.17 -4.27 -33.49
N GLY A 234 11.23 -3.60 -33.92
CA GLY A 234 11.62 -3.47 -35.32
C GLY A 234 11.06 -2.26 -36.02
N GLY A 235 11.27 -2.23 -37.34
CA GLY A 235 10.90 -1.13 -38.24
C GLY A 235 12.01 -0.10 -38.44
N GLU A 236 11.84 0.77 -39.43
CA GLU A 236 12.73 1.88 -39.74
C GLU A 236 12.18 3.19 -39.19
N GLY A 237 13.02 3.96 -38.50
CA GLY A 237 12.66 5.25 -37.94
C GLY A 237 11.57 5.16 -36.85
N ARG A 238 10.63 6.08 -36.89
CA ARG A 238 9.54 6.15 -35.92
C ARG A 238 8.36 5.28 -36.36
N THR A 239 8.34 4.03 -35.88
CA THR A 239 7.29 3.05 -36.17
C THR A 239 6.20 3.03 -35.13
N GLY A 240 5.01 2.52 -35.49
CA GLY A 240 3.90 2.22 -34.60
C GLY A 240 3.95 0.78 -34.07
N GLU A 241 2.94 0.38 -33.26
CA GLU A 241 2.86 -0.96 -32.70
C GLU A 241 2.49 -2.05 -33.71
N GLY A 242 1.91 -1.68 -34.86
CA GLY A 242 1.50 -2.57 -35.95
C GLY A 242 0.35 -3.52 -35.65
N GLN A 243 0.00 -3.70 -34.39
CA GLN A 243 -1.04 -4.60 -33.91
C GLN A 243 -1.64 -4.08 -32.58
N ALA A 244 -2.65 -4.79 -32.04
CA ALA A 244 -3.19 -4.48 -30.74
C ALA A 244 -2.09 -4.53 -29.65
N PRO A 245 -2.10 -3.60 -28.67
CA PRO A 245 -1.06 -3.53 -27.65
C PRO A 245 -0.93 -4.83 -26.86
N VAL A 246 0.28 -5.43 -26.91
CA VAL A 246 0.61 -6.68 -26.19
C VAL A 246 1.80 -6.50 -25.25
N SER A 247 1.92 -7.44 -24.32
CA SER A 247 3.09 -7.58 -23.44
C SER A 247 4.27 -8.24 -24.19
N PRO A 248 5.50 -8.28 -23.61
CA PRO A 248 6.62 -9.03 -24.19
C PRO A 248 6.33 -10.53 -24.42
N TRP A 249 5.33 -11.06 -23.72
CA TRP A 249 4.88 -12.47 -23.87
C TRP A 249 3.63 -12.59 -24.75
N ASN A 250 3.39 -11.60 -25.61
CA ASN A 250 2.27 -11.57 -26.57
C ASN A 250 0.86 -11.64 -25.93
N THR A 251 0.75 -11.27 -24.64
CA THR A 251 -0.56 -11.18 -23.97
C THR A 251 -1.16 -9.80 -24.18
N LEU A 252 -2.41 -9.72 -24.61
CA LEU A 252 -3.14 -8.45 -24.80
C LEU A 252 -3.15 -7.62 -23.51
N THR A 253 -2.76 -6.34 -23.61
CA THR A 253 -2.68 -5.44 -22.44
C THR A 253 -3.94 -4.60 -22.24
N LYS A 254 -4.78 -4.45 -23.28
CA LYS A 254 -6.06 -3.73 -23.21
C LYS A 254 -7.23 -4.71 -23.31
N GLY A 255 -8.18 -4.59 -22.38
CA GLY A 255 -9.43 -5.34 -22.40
C GLY A 255 -9.33 -6.81 -21.96
N TYR A 256 -8.17 -7.41 -22.01
CA TYR A 256 -7.97 -8.83 -21.66
C TYR A 256 -8.02 -9.06 -20.13
N ARG A 257 -8.69 -10.14 -19.73
CA ARG A 257 -8.76 -10.55 -18.32
C ARG A 257 -7.53 -11.36 -17.94
N THR A 258 -6.58 -10.74 -17.23
CA THR A 258 -5.31 -11.40 -16.82
C THR A 258 -5.43 -12.21 -15.52
N ARG A 259 -6.43 -11.94 -14.64
CA ARG A 259 -6.62 -12.69 -13.40
C ARG A 259 -7.11 -14.12 -13.69
N ASN A 260 -6.32 -15.12 -13.29
CA ASN A 260 -6.63 -16.54 -13.45
C ASN A 260 -6.54 -17.31 -12.11
N ASN A 261 -6.87 -16.69 -10.99
CA ASN A 261 -6.87 -17.34 -9.69
C ASN A 261 -8.21 -18.02 -9.41
N LYS A 262 -8.30 -19.32 -9.64
CA LYS A 262 -9.54 -20.12 -9.46
C LYS A 262 -9.95 -20.20 -7.97
N ARG A 263 -8.98 -20.34 -7.03
CA ARG A 263 -9.26 -20.56 -5.59
C ARG A 263 -10.05 -19.43 -4.94
N THR A 264 -9.78 -18.18 -5.32
CA THR A 264 -10.41 -17.00 -4.71
C THR A 264 -11.43 -16.32 -5.63
N GLN A 265 -11.79 -16.95 -6.75
CA GLN A 265 -12.79 -16.42 -7.67
C GLN A 265 -14.18 -16.39 -7.03
N THR A 266 -14.51 -17.42 -6.26
CA THR A 266 -15.79 -17.54 -5.53
C THR A 266 -16.00 -16.48 -4.45
N MET A 267 -14.91 -15.86 -3.98
CA MET A 267 -14.94 -14.77 -3.01
C MET A 267 -15.24 -13.40 -3.64
N ILE A 268 -15.32 -13.29 -4.97
CA ILE A 268 -15.64 -12.03 -5.67
C ILE A 268 -17.13 -12.03 -5.99
N VAL A 269 -17.86 -11.13 -5.35
CA VAL A 269 -19.31 -10.94 -5.58
C VAL A 269 -19.54 -10.08 -6.83
N ALA A 270 -18.87 -8.94 -6.91
CA ALA A 270 -18.94 -8.05 -8.07
C ALA A 270 -17.55 -7.54 -8.43
N ARG A 271 -17.24 -7.55 -9.73
CA ARG A 271 -15.98 -7.01 -10.23
C ARG A 271 -16.08 -5.49 -10.37
N ARG A 272 -14.89 -4.83 -10.38
CA ARG A 272 -14.83 -3.40 -10.69
C ARG A 272 -15.51 -3.13 -12.04
N LYS A 273 -16.29 -2.07 -12.09
CA LYS A 273 -16.78 -1.54 -13.38
C LYS A 273 -15.58 -1.02 -14.19
N LYS A 274 -15.59 -1.22 -15.49
CA LYS A 274 -14.57 -0.68 -16.40
C LYS A 274 -14.71 0.83 -16.50
#